data_af1fdafc082dfe9563f29b715d67cb9d
#
_entry.id   af1fdafc082dfe9563f29b715d67cb9d
#
_cell.length_a   1.000
_cell.length_b   1.000
_cell.length_c   1.000
_cell.angle_alpha   90.00
_cell.angle_beta   90.00
_cell.angle_gamma   90.00
#
_symmetry.space_group_name_H-M   'P 1'
#
loop_
_entity.id
_entity.type
_entity.pdbx_description
1 polymer ?
#
loop_
_entity_poly.entity_id
_entity_poly.type
_entity_poly.pdbx_seq_one_letter_code
_entity_poly.pdbx_strand_id
1 'polypeptide(L)'
;MTAKLDRPATRDGLFLWVMHRFAEVFEEHAVIKGGMVLKLLDSPRDTVDIDYIFVPFSSKKEIVGRIEEVLREIEDAVIEIELHSKMLRAGLRVDDAAIVIEANVATECQTVPMATGGFARSVGHPSQIVRIMSPSVSLAHKIAAWNERRLLRDLYDCYFLASRAGASPDLNVLDLRLAKMQSRLPGLKKLHRMSRRRLVDELLQATAQLSDADLESELAGILPPEELAGLAIRIRVSVERITTILLGDQDN
;
A
#
# COMPACT_ATOMS: atom_id res chain seq x y z
N MET A 1 -25.05 -11.50 14.68
CA MET A 1 -24.01 -12.28 15.37
C MET A 1 -22.85 -12.41 14.38
N THR A 2 -21.80 -11.63 14.55
CA THR A 2 -20.56 -11.81 13.80
C THR A 2 -19.92 -13.13 14.24
N ALA A 3 -19.63 -14.02 13.29
CA ALA A 3 -18.90 -15.25 13.58
C ALA A 3 -17.56 -14.86 14.22
N LYS A 4 -17.29 -15.31 15.45
CA LYS A 4 -16.01 -15.09 16.11
C LYS A 4 -14.94 -15.68 15.21
N LEU A 5 -14.02 -14.87 14.74
CA LEU A 5 -12.87 -15.33 13.97
C LEU A 5 -12.08 -16.31 14.83
N ASP A 6 -11.79 -17.50 14.30
CA ASP A 6 -10.92 -18.46 14.98
C ASP A 6 -9.52 -17.87 15.19
N ARG A 7 -8.79 -18.38 16.17
CA ARG A 7 -7.41 -17.97 16.44
C ARG A 7 -6.56 -18.15 15.18
N PRO A 8 -5.97 -17.08 14.64
CA PRO A 8 -5.22 -17.17 13.39
C PRO A 8 -3.91 -17.94 13.59
N ALA A 9 -3.65 -18.93 12.74
CA ALA A 9 -2.46 -19.78 12.80
C ALA A 9 -1.45 -19.50 11.67
N THR A 10 -1.78 -18.61 10.73
CA THR A 10 -0.94 -18.27 9.57
C THR A 10 -0.80 -16.77 9.42
N ARG A 11 0.24 -16.32 8.68
CA ARG A 11 0.42 -14.89 8.38
C ARG A 11 -0.80 -14.28 7.69
N ASP A 12 -1.35 -14.94 6.69
CA ASP A 12 -2.54 -14.46 5.99
C ASP A 12 -3.79 -14.49 6.88
N GLY A 13 -3.88 -15.47 7.79
CA GLY A 13 -4.91 -15.49 8.83
C GLY A 13 -4.81 -14.31 9.80
N LEU A 14 -3.58 -13.92 10.20
CA LEU A 14 -3.33 -12.73 11.03
C LEU A 14 -3.73 -11.45 10.29
N PHE A 15 -3.35 -11.30 9.01
CA PHE A 15 -3.79 -10.15 8.21
C PHE A 15 -5.30 -10.05 8.14
N LEU A 16 -5.98 -11.17 7.84
CA LEU A 16 -7.43 -11.17 7.74
C LEU A 16 -8.08 -10.84 9.09
N TRP A 17 -7.60 -11.43 10.17
CA TRP A 17 -8.09 -11.18 11.52
C TRP A 17 -8.00 -9.69 11.87
N VAL A 18 -6.84 -9.09 11.66
CA VAL A 18 -6.62 -7.65 11.93
C VAL A 18 -7.54 -6.78 11.05
N MET A 19 -7.67 -7.11 9.75
CA MET A 19 -8.54 -6.36 8.86
C MET A 19 -9.99 -6.37 9.31
N HIS A 20 -10.50 -7.54 9.69
CA HIS A 20 -11.88 -7.69 10.13
C HIS A 20 -12.12 -7.01 11.48
N ARG A 21 -11.24 -7.24 12.47
CA ARG A 21 -11.43 -6.62 13.80
C ARG A 21 -11.27 -5.11 13.76
N PHE A 22 -10.32 -4.59 12.97
CA PHE A 22 -10.20 -3.13 12.82
C PHE A 22 -11.41 -2.54 12.10
N ALA A 23 -11.97 -3.21 11.10
CA ALA A 23 -13.20 -2.78 10.45
C ALA A 23 -14.42 -2.81 11.41
N GLU A 24 -14.50 -3.76 12.34
CA GLU A 24 -15.56 -3.81 13.34
C GLU A 24 -15.42 -2.75 14.43
N VAL A 25 -14.19 -2.47 14.89
CA VAL A 25 -13.92 -1.60 16.05
C VAL A 25 -13.76 -0.14 15.66
N PHE A 26 -13.19 0.12 14.49
CA PHE A 26 -12.92 1.47 14.00
C PHE A 26 -13.85 1.87 12.84
N GLU A 27 -14.68 0.93 12.36
CA GLU A 27 -15.64 1.16 11.28
C GLU A 27 -14.97 1.78 10.03
N GLU A 28 -15.49 2.91 9.53
CA GLU A 28 -14.92 3.62 8.38
C GLU A 28 -13.60 4.35 8.68
N HIS A 29 -13.21 4.44 9.94
CA HIS A 29 -12.02 5.19 10.37
C HIS A 29 -10.70 4.44 10.14
N ALA A 30 -10.71 3.10 10.07
CA ALA A 30 -9.53 2.30 9.77
C ALA A 30 -9.41 2.04 8.26
N VAL A 31 -8.53 2.75 7.59
CA VAL A 31 -8.36 2.68 6.14
C VAL A 31 -7.08 1.94 5.79
N ILE A 32 -7.20 0.81 5.11
CA ILE A 32 -6.07 0.03 4.60
C ILE A 32 -5.42 0.77 3.44
N LYS A 33 -4.09 0.82 3.42
CA LYS A 33 -3.29 1.38 2.33
C LYS A 33 -2.11 0.44 1.98
N GLY A 34 -1.21 0.88 1.12
CA GLY A 34 0.04 0.17 0.84
C GLY A 34 -0.13 -1.13 0.06
N GLY A 35 0.68 -2.13 0.38
CA GLY A 35 0.72 -3.42 -0.32
C GLY A 35 -0.55 -4.25 -0.17
N MET A 36 -1.22 -4.14 0.97
CA MET A 36 -2.45 -4.88 1.23
C MET A 36 -3.62 -4.43 0.34
N VAL A 37 -3.67 -3.17 -0.11
CA VAL A 37 -4.66 -2.73 -1.12
C VAL A 37 -4.48 -3.52 -2.40
N LEU A 38 -3.24 -3.72 -2.87
CA LEU A 38 -2.99 -4.50 -4.08
C LEU A 38 -3.41 -5.96 -3.89
N LYS A 39 -3.10 -6.56 -2.72
CA LYS A 39 -3.49 -7.94 -2.39
C LYS A 39 -5.02 -8.11 -2.39
N LEU A 40 -5.77 -7.15 -1.87
CA LEU A 40 -7.24 -7.14 -1.91
C LEU A 40 -7.82 -6.91 -3.31
N LEU A 41 -7.04 -6.34 -4.22
CA LEU A 41 -7.35 -6.18 -5.65
C LEU A 41 -6.84 -7.37 -6.50
N ASP A 42 -6.54 -8.50 -5.87
CA ASP A 42 -6.06 -9.74 -6.49
C ASP A 42 -4.68 -9.61 -7.17
N SER A 43 -3.80 -8.71 -6.67
CA SER A 43 -2.40 -8.70 -7.09
C SER A 43 -1.68 -9.96 -6.60
N PRO A 44 -0.91 -10.64 -7.45
CA PRO A 44 -0.10 -11.78 -7.04
C PRO A 44 1.12 -11.38 -6.19
N ARG A 45 1.38 -10.07 -6.04
CA ARG A 45 2.50 -9.56 -5.25
C ARG A 45 2.29 -9.82 -3.77
N ASP A 46 3.27 -10.51 -3.16
CA ASP A 46 3.25 -10.72 -1.71
C ASP A 46 3.53 -9.45 -0.91
N THR A 47 2.99 -9.39 0.30
CA THR A 47 3.26 -8.32 1.28
C THR A 47 3.53 -8.94 2.66
N VAL A 48 4.40 -8.30 3.44
CA VAL A 48 4.80 -8.74 4.78
C VAL A 48 4.27 -7.84 5.89
N ASP A 49 3.65 -6.74 5.51
CA ASP A 49 3.11 -5.71 6.39
C ASP A 49 1.67 -5.33 5.98
N ILE A 50 0.96 -4.76 6.92
CA ILE A 50 -0.33 -4.12 6.66
C ILE A 50 -0.25 -2.67 7.11
N ASP A 51 -0.49 -1.79 6.17
CA ASP A 51 -0.45 -0.36 6.38
C ASP A 51 -1.85 0.21 6.59
N TYR A 52 -2.00 1.03 7.63
CA TYR A 52 -3.23 1.76 7.91
C TYR A 52 -3.04 3.28 7.89
N ILE A 53 -4.09 3.98 7.55
CA ILE A 53 -4.30 5.38 7.89
C ILE A 53 -5.63 5.50 8.64
N PHE A 54 -5.59 6.07 9.84
CA PHE A 54 -6.79 6.31 10.64
C PHE A 54 -7.28 7.74 10.42
N VAL A 55 -8.56 7.89 10.15
CA VAL A 55 -9.21 9.18 9.86
C VAL A 55 -10.54 9.27 10.62
N PRO A 56 -10.96 10.45 11.09
CA PRO A 56 -10.23 11.71 11.18
C PRO A 56 -9.51 11.81 12.54
N PHE A 57 -8.20 11.68 12.55
CA PHE A 57 -7.42 11.82 13.80
C PHE A 57 -6.25 12.77 13.60
N SER A 58 -5.87 13.48 14.64
CA SER A 58 -4.77 14.44 14.66
C SER A 58 -3.50 13.85 15.24
N SER A 59 -3.61 12.83 16.09
CA SER A 59 -2.50 12.20 16.79
C SER A 59 -2.64 10.69 16.87
N LYS A 60 -1.54 9.99 16.69
CA LYS A 60 -1.46 8.53 16.92
C LYS A 60 -1.74 8.12 18.37
N LYS A 61 -1.61 9.06 19.32
CA LYS A 61 -1.96 8.83 20.73
C LYS A 61 -3.45 8.58 20.92
N GLU A 62 -4.29 9.06 20.01
CA GLU A 62 -5.75 8.86 20.05
C GLU A 62 -6.16 7.42 19.69
N ILE A 63 -5.33 6.72 18.92
CA ILE A 63 -5.66 5.39 18.42
C ILE A 63 -4.85 4.26 19.05
N VAL A 64 -3.66 4.55 19.62
CA VAL A 64 -2.71 3.50 20.06
C VAL A 64 -3.31 2.58 21.13
N GLY A 65 -4.01 3.13 22.13
CA GLY A 65 -4.63 2.32 23.20
C GLY A 65 -5.70 1.37 22.65
N ARG A 66 -6.54 1.88 21.72
CA ARG A 66 -7.58 1.06 21.11
C ARG A 66 -7.02 -0.02 20.17
N ILE A 67 -5.94 0.27 19.44
CA ILE A 67 -5.21 -0.75 18.65
C ILE A 67 -4.68 -1.84 19.56
N GLU A 68 -4.04 -1.47 20.68
CA GLU A 68 -3.50 -2.43 21.65
C GLU A 68 -4.60 -3.32 22.26
N GLU A 69 -5.72 -2.72 22.67
CA GLU A 69 -6.88 -3.46 23.17
C GLU A 69 -7.37 -4.52 22.19
N VAL A 70 -7.52 -4.13 20.91
CA VAL A 70 -7.97 -5.06 19.86
C VAL A 70 -6.97 -6.19 19.66
N LEU A 71 -5.67 -5.90 19.55
CA LEU A 71 -4.67 -6.93 19.33
C LEU A 71 -4.57 -7.94 20.50
N ARG A 72 -4.82 -7.47 21.73
CA ARG A 72 -4.86 -8.33 22.95
C ARG A 72 -6.05 -9.29 22.99
N GLU A 73 -7.02 -9.17 22.07
CA GLU A 73 -8.10 -10.17 21.96
C GLU A 73 -7.63 -11.53 21.41
N ILE A 74 -6.44 -11.57 20.79
CA ILE A 74 -5.84 -12.84 20.34
C ILE A 74 -5.13 -13.48 21.55
N GLU A 75 -5.60 -14.64 21.93
CA GLU A 75 -5.01 -15.42 23.00
C GLU A 75 -3.55 -15.80 22.70
N ASP A 76 -2.66 -15.67 23.68
CA ASP A 76 -1.21 -15.94 23.59
C ASP A 76 -0.45 -15.12 22.54
N ALA A 77 -1.02 -14.03 22.04
CA ALA A 77 -0.32 -13.15 21.11
C ALA A 77 0.81 -12.36 21.79
N VAL A 78 1.97 -12.32 21.16
CA VAL A 78 3.05 -11.41 21.52
C VAL A 78 2.90 -10.14 20.73
N ILE A 79 2.76 -9.01 21.43
CA ILE A 79 2.49 -7.70 20.85
C ILE A 79 3.59 -6.74 21.28
N GLU A 80 4.21 -6.08 20.31
CA GLU A 80 5.22 -5.04 20.52
C GLU A 80 4.76 -3.76 19.83
N ILE A 81 4.52 -2.68 20.58
CA ILE A 81 4.04 -1.41 20.02
C ILE A 81 5.08 -0.32 20.21
N GLU A 82 5.47 0.30 19.11
CA GLU A 82 6.42 1.41 19.05
C GLU A 82 5.73 2.65 18.46
N LEU A 83 5.81 3.76 19.17
CA LEU A 83 5.27 5.04 18.73
C LEU A 83 6.39 5.95 18.25
N HIS A 84 6.64 5.96 16.94
CA HIS A 84 7.61 6.85 16.31
C HIS A 84 6.99 8.19 15.89
N SER A 85 7.84 9.20 15.65
CA SER A 85 7.37 10.51 15.18
C SER A 85 6.55 10.42 13.88
N LYS A 86 6.93 9.52 12.96
CA LYS A 86 6.29 9.38 11.64
C LYS A 86 5.18 8.34 11.61
N MET A 87 5.26 7.26 12.40
CA MET A 87 4.30 6.14 12.37
C MET A 87 4.16 5.49 13.73
N LEU A 88 3.06 4.80 13.96
CA LEU A 88 2.91 3.75 14.96
C LEU A 88 3.25 2.42 14.27
N ARG A 89 4.06 1.60 14.91
CA ARG A 89 4.39 0.25 14.45
C ARG A 89 4.00 -0.75 15.52
N ALA A 90 3.21 -1.74 15.14
CA ALA A 90 2.85 -2.85 16.02
C ALA A 90 3.32 -4.17 15.39
N GLY A 91 4.23 -4.85 16.06
CA GLY A 91 4.57 -6.25 15.80
C GLY A 91 3.52 -7.14 16.44
N LEU A 92 2.98 -8.09 15.71
CA LEU A 92 2.01 -9.09 16.18
C LEU A 92 2.52 -10.47 15.80
N ARG A 93 2.70 -11.34 16.80
CA ARG A 93 3.13 -12.73 16.62
C ARG A 93 2.21 -13.67 17.38
N VAL A 94 1.80 -14.74 16.69
CA VAL A 94 1.03 -15.86 17.24
C VAL A 94 1.69 -17.13 16.75
N ASP A 95 2.22 -17.93 17.66
CA ASP A 95 3.05 -19.10 17.34
C ASP A 95 4.20 -18.74 16.36
N ASP A 96 4.25 -19.39 15.20
CA ASP A 96 5.25 -19.13 14.14
C ASP A 96 4.82 -18.01 13.14
N ALA A 97 3.57 -17.56 13.21
CA ALA A 97 3.06 -16.52 12.34
C ALA A 97 3.35 -15.13 12.92
N ALA A 98 3.87 -14.24 12.10
CA ALA A 98 4.14 -12.86 12.49
C ALA A 98 3.79 -11.87 11.36
N ILE A 99 3.27 -10.72 11.76
CA ILE A 99 3.03 -9.57 10.86
C ILE A 99 3.47 -8.28 11.52
N VAL A 100 3.64 -7.25 10.69
CA VAL A 100 3.84 -5.87 11.14
C VAL A 100 2.66 -5.03 10.69
N ILE A 101 2.12 -4.25 11.62
CA ILE A 101 1.06 -3.28 11.37
C ILE A 101 1.69 -1.89 11.47
N GLU A 102 1.64 -1.12 10.39
CA GLU A 102 2.10 0.27 10.35
C GLU A 102 0.90 1.20 10.26
N ALA A 103 0.76 2.12 11.22
CA ALA A 103 -0.37 3.01 11.28
C ALA A 103 0.04 4.50 11.33
N ASN A 104 -0.68 5.30 10.57
CA ASN A 104 -0.62 6.76 10.59
C ASN A 104 -2.01 7.33 10.82
N VAL A 105 -2.08 8.62 11.03
CA VAL A 105 -3.32 9.38 11.16
C VAL A 105 -3.38 10.50 10.12
N ALA A 106 -4.58 10.87 9.72
CA ALA A 106 -4.85 12.05 8.90
C ALA A 106 -6.24 12.61 9.22
N THR A 107 -6.48 13.85 8.82
CA THR A 107 -7.78 14.50 8.95
C THR A 107 -8.78 13.97 7.92
N GLU A 108 -8.30 13.55 6.75
CA GLU A 108 -9.12 13.02 5.65
C GLU A 108 -8.36 12.01 4.80
N CYS A 109 -9.09 11.13 4.15
CA CYS A 109 -8.58 10.21 3.15
C CYS A 109 -9.73 9.79 2.21
N GLN A 110 -9.51 9.79 0.90
CA GLN A 110 -10.49 9.22 -0.03
C GLN A 110 -10.45 7.69 0.05
N THR A 111 -11.59 7.10 0.38
CA THR A 111 -11.71 5.67 0.61
C THR A 111 -12.81 5.04 -0.23
N VAL A 112 -12.70 3.74 -0.45
CA VAL A 112 -13.76 2.91 -1.04
C VAL A 112 -13.99 1.66 -0.19
N PRO A 113 -15.24 1.15 -0.12
CA PRO A 113 -15.48 -0.14 0.49
C PRO A 113 -14.92 -1.26 -0.39
N MET A 114 -14.32 -2.29 0.23
CA MET A 114 -13.77 -3.45 -0.45
C MET A 114 -14.14 -4.71 0.31
N ALA A 115 -14.63 -5.73 -0.40
CA ALA A 115 -14.85 -7.05 0.17
C ALA A 115 -13.51 -7.80 0.27
N THR A 116 -13.23 -8.44 1.39
CA THR A 116 -12.05 -9.29 1.56
C THR A 116 -12.15 -10.64 0.83
N GLY A 117 -13.21 -10.86 0.08
CA GLY A 117 -13.70 -12.02 -0.66
C GLY A 117 -12.70 -13.09 -1.08
N GLY A 118 -11.84 -12.82 -2.09
CA GLY A 118 -10.84 -13.77 -2.57
C GLY A 118 -9.84 -14.15 -1.49
N PHE A 119 -9.32 -13.13 -0.81
CA PHE A 119 -8.35 -13.30 0.28
C PHE A 119 -8.94 -14.07 1.49
N ALA A 120 -10.17 -13.75 1.90
CA ALA A 120 -10.83 -14.48 3.00
C ALA A 120 -11.05 -15.96 2.66
N ARG A 121 -11.46 -16.27 1.41
CA ARG A 121 -11.63 -17.65 0.95
C ARG A 121 -10.32 -18.45 0.97
N SER A 122 -9.19 -17.83 0.61
CA SER A 122 -7.89 -18.52 0.60
C SER A 122 -7.43 -18.98 1.99
N VAL A 123 -7.95 -18.35 3.04
CA VAL A 123 -7.67 -18.73 4.45
C VAL A 123 -8.87 -19.39 5.14
N GLY A 124 -9.92 -19.76 4.40
CA GLY A 124 -11.08 -20.50 4.92
C GLY A 124 -12.05 -19.68 5.77
N HIS A 125 -12.08 -18.36 5.62
CA HIS A 125 -12.92 -17.48 6.43
C HIS A 125 -14.00 -16.76 5.58
N PRO A 126 -15.12 -16.31 6.21
CA PRO A 126 -16.11 -15.49 5.55
C PRO A 126 -15.53 -14.13 5.14
N SER A 127 -16.09 -13.57 4.06
CA SER A 127 -15.75 -12.23 3.61
C SER A 127 -16.40 -11.16 4.48
N GLN A 128 -15.71 -10.03 4.64
CA GLN A 128 -16.21 -8.81 5.30
C GLN A 128 -15.88 -7.59 4.45
N ILE A 129 -16.63 -6.50 4.63
CA ILE A 129 -16.33 -5.22 4.00
C ILE A 129 -15.32 -4.46 4.88
N VAL A 130 -14.23 -4.02 4.27
CA VAL A 130 -13.21 -3.16 4.86
C VAL A 130 -13.11 -1.85 4.10
N ARG A 131 -12.50 -0.82 4.67
CA ARG A 131 -12.18 0.41 3.96
C ARG A 131 -10.77 0.36 3.44
N ILE A 132 -10.59 0.64 2.15
CA ILE A 132 -9.28 0.80 1.53
C ILE A 132 -9.11 2.23 1.02
N MET A 133 -7.88 2.71 0.97
CA MET A 133 -7.54 3.93 0.25
C MET A 133 -7.96 3.77 -1.22
N SER A 134 -8.58 4.78 -1.81
CA SER A 134 -9.04 4.68 -3.20
C SER A 134 -7.87 4.31 -4.13
N PRO A 135 -8.09 3.48 -5.17
CA PRO A 135 -7.04 3.10 -6.12
C PRO A 135 -6.36 4.30 -6.78
N SER A 136 -7.08 5.40 -7.03
CA SER A 136 -6.54 6.63 -7.61
C SER A 136 -5.55 7.34 -6.68
N VAL A 137 -5.90 7.46 -5.40
CA VAL A 137 -5.01 8.00 -4.36
C VAL A 137 -3.83 7.06 -4.11
N SER A 138 -4.07 5.75 -4.10
CA SER A 138 -3.01 4.74 -3.95
C SER A 138 -2.00 4.84 -5.09
N LEU A 139 -2.45 5.01 -6.35
CA LEU A 139 -1.57 5.19 -7.50
C LEU A 139 -0.74 6.47 -7.39
N ALA A 140 -1.34 7.60 -7.00
CA ALA A 140 -0.62 8.85 -6.77
C ALA A 140 0.48 8.70 -5.71
N HIS A 141 0.19 7.99 -4.62
CA HIS A 141 1.18 7.67 -3.59
C HIS A 141 2.29 6.75 -4.09
N LYS A 142 2.00 5.76 -4.96
CA LYS A 142 3.02 4.86 -5.53
C LYS A 142 3.93 5.58 -6.51
N ILE A 143 3.39 6.45 -7.35
CA ILE A 143 4.19 7.31 -8.24
C ILE A 143 5.13 8.21 -7.42
N ALA A 144 4.63 8.86 -6.36
CA ALA A 144 5.45 9.68 -5.48
C ALA A 144 6.49 8.86 -4.71
N ALA A 145 6.14 7.65 -4.26
CA ALA A 145 7.06 6.75 -3.58
C ALA A 145 8.20 6.29 -4.51
N TRP A 146 7.89 5.91 -5.75
CA TRP A 146 8.91 5.62 -6.75
C TRP A 146 9.82 6.83 -6.97
N ASN A 147 9.26 8.02 -7.11
CA ASN A 147 10.07 9.24 -7.26
C ASN A 147 11.05 9.46 -6.11
N GLU A 148 10.67 9.13 -4.88
CA GLU A 148 11.49 9.29 -3.68
C GLU A 148 12.52 8.18 -3.46
N ARG A 149 12.21 6.93 -3.88
CA ARG A 149 12.96 5.72 -3.52
C ARG A 149 13.60 4.97 -4.69
N ARG A 150 13.06 5.14 -5.90
CA ARG A 150 13.49 4.46 -7.15
C ARG A 150 13.44 2.93 -7.06
N LEU A 151 12.50 2.37 -6.29
CA LEU A 151 12.33 0.92 -6.16
C LEU A 151 11.47 0.37 -7.30
N LEU A 152 11.88 -0.75 -7.91
CA LEU A 152 11.15 -1.39 -9.00
C LEU A 152 9.78 -1.93 -8.54
N ARG A 153 9.65 -2.31 -7.27
CA ARG A 153 8.35 -2.68 -6.70
C ARG A 153 7.33 -1.54 -6.75
N ASP A 154 7.75 -0.28 -6.65
CA ASP A 154 6.83 0.85 -6.77
C ASP A 154 6.38 1.06 -8.22
N LEU A 155 7.23 0.76 -9.22
CA LEU A 155 6.83 0.73 -10.64
C LEU A 155 5.85 -0.40 -10.93
N TYR A 156 6.09 -1.59 -10.36
CA TYR A 156 5.14 -2.70 -10.44
C TYR A 156 3.78 -2.32 -9.86
N ASP A 157 3.77 -1.70 -8.67
CA ASP A 157 2.54 -1.25 -8.02
C ASP A 157 1.80 -0.20 -8.88
N CYS A 158 2.53 0.73 -9.52
CA CYS A 158 1.95 1.68 -10.48
C CYS A 158 1.34 0.99 -11.70
N TYR A 159 2.07 0.03 -12.31
CA TYR A 159 1.56 -0.78 -13.41
C TYR A 159 0.28 -1.52 -13.01
N PHE A 160 0.28 -2.21 -11.87
CA PHE A 160 -0.87 -2.98 -11.41
C PHE A 160 -2.10 -2.08 -11.22
N LEU A 161 -1.96 -1.00 -10.47
CA LEU A 161 -3.06 -0.05 -10.19
C LEU A 161 -3.59 0.60 -11.47
N ALA A 162 -2.73 1.04 -12.37
CA ALA A 162 -3.14 1.72 -13.59
C ALA A 162 -3.72 0.76 -14.65
N SER A 163 -3.09 -0.42 -14.85
CA SER A 163 -3.44 -1.29 -15.98
C SER A 163 -4.37 -2.44 -15.60
N ARG A 164 -4.26 -2.99 -14.37
CA ARG A 164 -5.07 -4.12 -13.92
C ARG A 164 -6.30 -3.64 -13.13
N ALA A 165 -6.12 -2.67 -12.23
CA ALA A 165 -7.21 -2.09 -11.45
C ALA A 165 -7.90 -0.89 -12.16
N GLY A 166 -7.38 -0.42 -13.30
CA GLY A 166 -7.98 0.64 -14.11
C GLY A 166 -7.95 2.03 -13.46
N ALA A 167 -7.07 2.27 -12.49
CA ALA A 167 -6.99 3.54 -11.79
C ALA A 167 -6.29 4.62 -12.63
N SER A 168 -6.78 5.85 -12.52
CA SER A 168 -6.06 7.06 -12.90
C SER A 168 -5.50 7.74 -11.66
N PRO A 169 -4.29 8.34 -11.68
CA PRO A 169 -3.71 8.96 -10.49
C PRO A 169 -4.52 10.18 -10.06
N ASP A 170 -4.73 10.34 -8.75
CA ASP A 170 -5.25 11.60 -8.19
C ASP A 170 -4.14 12.66 -8.28
N LEU A 171 -4.33 13.63 -9.20
CA LEU A 171 -3.31 14.64 -9.50
C LEU A 171 -3.12 15.63 -8.35
N ASN A 172 -4.16 15.92 -7.56
CA ASN A 172 -4.05 16.81 -6.42
C ASN A 172 -3.20 16.17 -5.32
N VAL A 173 -3.44 14.90 -5.01
CA VAL A 173 -2.63 14.13 -4.06
C VAL A 173 -1.19 14.01 -4.54
N LEU A 174 -0.98 13.75 -5.83
CA LEU A 174 0.36 13.67 -6.40
C LEU A 174 1.11 15.00 -6.25
N ASP A 175 0.48 16.13 -6.62
CA ASP A 175 1.10 17.44 -6.50
C ASP A 175 1.48 17.80 -5.06
N LEU A 176 0.61 17.51 -4.10
CA LEU A 176 0.91 17.71 -2.68
C LEU A 176 2.14 16.89 -2.24
N ARG A 177 2.29 15.66 -2.75
CA ARG A 177 3.46 14.81 -2.48
C ARG A 177 4.72 15.35 -3.17
N LEU A 178 4.62 15.77 -4.42
CA LEU A 178 5.74 16.34 -5.18
C LEU A 178 6.21 17.69 -4.61
N ALA A 179 5.32 18.49 -4.03
CA ALA A 179 5.64 19.75 -3.38
C ALA A 179 6.42 19.57 -2.05
N LYS A 180 6.38 18.38 -1.43
CA LYS A 180 7.02 18.06 -0.15
C LYS A 180 7.81 16.76 -0.23
N MET A 181 8.58 16.60 -1.29
CA MET A 181 9.37 15.39 -1.56
C MET A 181 10.40 15.12 -0.47
N GLN A 182 10.52 13.86 -0.08
CA GLN A 182 11.53 13.39 0.89
C GLN A 182 12.26 12.17 0.33
N SER A 183 13.49 12.37 -0.13
CA SER A 183 14.33 11.27 -0.62
C SER A 183 15.60 11.13 0.22
N ARG A 184 16.07 9.89 0.38
CA ARG A 184 17.38 9.57 0.97
C ARG A 184 18.43 9.32 -0.09
N LEU A 185 18.06 9.26 -1.37
CA LEU A 185 18.98 9.01 -2.47
C LEU A 185 19.92 10.23 -2.65
N PRO A 186 21.24 10.01 -2.84
CA PRO A 186 22.23 11.10 -2.91
C PRO A 186 21.86 12.17 -3.93
N GLY A 187 21.40 11.80 -5.13
CA GLY A 187 21.00 12.72 -6.20
C GLY A 187 19.70 13.48 -5.96
N LEU A 188 18.83 12.98 -5.06
CA LEU A 188 17.50 13.55 -4.79
C LEU A 188 17.38 14.16 -3.39
N LYS A 189 18.31 13.87 -2.48
CA LYS A 189 18.26 14.29 -1.06
C LYS A 189 18.12 15.81 -0.87
N LYS A 190 18.67 16.60 -1.79
CA LYS A 190 18.60 18.08 -1.74
C LYS A 190 17.38 18.64 -2.46
N LEU A 191 16.60 17.80 -3.17
CA LEU A 191 15.40 18.21 -3.86
C LEU A 191 14.20 18.10 -2.90
N HIS A 192 13.60 19.23 -2.58
CA HIS A 192 12.40 19.28 -1.72
C HIS A 192 11.11 19.36 -2.53
N ARG A 193 11.21 19.55 -3.85
CA ARG A 193 10.09 19.62 -4.80
C ARG A 193 10.45 18.95 -6.10
N MET A 194 9.44 18.42 -6.79
CA MET A 194 9.51 17.89 -8.15
C MET A 194 8.33 18.45 -8.94
N SER A 195 8.56 18.88 -10.20
CA SER A 195 7.45 19.18 -11.11
C SER A 195 6.95 17.91 -11.78
N ARG A 196 5.67 17.87 -12.20
CA ARG A 196 5.15 16.74 -12.97
C ARG A 196 5.97 16.50 -14.25
N ARG A 197 6.35 17.56 -14.97
CA ARG A 197 7.18 17.44 -16.18
C ARG A 197 8.48 16.72 -15.92
N ARG A 198 9.22 17.13 -14.90
CA ARG A 198 10.46 16.44 -14.54
C ARG A 198 10.22 15.01 -14.07
N LEU A 199 9.16 14.75 -13.30
CA LEU A 199 8.78 13.39 -12.91
C LEU A 199 8.52 12.51 -14.13
N VAL A 200 7.82 13.03 -15.14
CA VAL A 200 7.57 12.33 -16.41
C VAL A 200 8.87 11.98 -17.12
N ASP A 201 9.78 12.95 -17.27
CA ASP A 201 11.08 12.72 -17.91
C ASP A 201 11.87 11.61 -17.18
N GLU A 202 11.89 11.64 -15.84
CA GLU A 202 12.56 10.63 -15.01
C GLU A 202 11.90 9.24 -15.10
N LEU A 203 10.55 9.18 -15.17
CA LEU A 203 9.81 7.92 -15.36
C LEU A 203 10.10 7.27 -16.72
N LEU A 204 10.02 8.07 -17.79
CA LEU A 204 10.29 7.61 -19.14
C LEU A 204 11.75 7.15 -19.29
N GLN A 205 12.71 7.89 -18.76
CA GLN A 205 14.11 7.51 -18.77
C GLN A 205 14.36 6.19 -18.03
N ALA A 206 13.81 6.06 -16.83
CA ALA A 206 13.99 4.85 -16.02
C ALA A 206 13.39 3.61 -16.68
N THR A 207 12.19 3.74 -17.28
CA THR A 207 11.51 2.60 -17.91
C THR A 207 12.08 2.24 -19.27
N ALA A 208 12.67 3.20 -20.01
CA ALA A 208 13.36 2.90 -21.27
C ALA A 208 14.55 1.95 -21.10
N GLN A 209 15.23 2.02 -19.95
CA GLN A 209 16.40 1.18 -19.63
C GLN A 209 16.03 -0.09 -18.86
N LEU A 210 14.78 -0.25 -18.43
CA LEU A 210 14.32 -1.36 -17.61
C LEU A 210 14.32 -2.68 -18.40
N SER A 211 14.95 -3.70 -17.84
CA SER A 211 14.96 -5.07 -18.37
C SER A 211 14.21 -6.04 -17.47
N ASP A 212 13.82 -7.21 -18.02
CA ASP A 212 13.21 -8.28 -17.22
C ASP A 212 14.21 -8.83 -16.19
N ALA A 213 15.52 -8.82 -16.48
CA ALA A 213 16.56 -9.26 -15.53
C ALA A 213 16.66 -8.33 -14.30
N ASP A 214 16.51 -7.01 -14.47
CA ASP A 214 16.48 -6.07 -13.35
C ASP A 214 15.27 -6.35 -12.45
N LEU A 215 14.10 -6.57 -13.07
CA LEU A 215 12.86 -6.89 -12.36
C LEU A 215 12.95 -8.23 -11.63
N GLU A 216 13.48 -9.26 -12.27
CA GLU A 216 13.70 -10.56 -11.63
C GLU A 216 14.63 -10.44 -10.42
N SER A 217 15.73 -9.69 -10.56
CA SER A 217 16.67 -9.47 -9.46
C SER A 217 16.04 -8.83 -8.23
N GLU A 218 15.09 -7.88 -8.39
CA GLU A 218 14.46 -7.17 -7.26
C GLU A 218 13.14 -7.83 -6.81
N LEU A 219 12.38 -8.44 -7.73
CA LEU A 219 11.00 -8.82 -7.49
C LEU A 219 10.74 -10.33 -7.39
N ALA A 220 11.72 -11.21 -7.71
CA ALA A 220 11.53 -12.67 -7.65
C ALA A 220 11.15 -13.18 -6.25
N GLY A 221 11.47 -12.44 -5.17
CA GLY A 221 11.07 -12.78 -3.80
C GLY A 221 9.64 -12.40 -3.42
N ILE A 222 8.95 -11.62 -4.28
CA ILE A 222 7.61 -11.08 -4.00
C ILE A 222 6.61 -11.26 -5.13
N LEU A 223 7.06 -11.70 -6.31
CA LEU A 223 6.22 -12.00 -7.48
C LEU A 223 6.45 -13.43 -7.94
N PRO A 224 5.41 -14.14 -8.38
CA PRO A 224 5.56 -15.44 -8.99
C PRO A 224 6.23 -15.32 -10.38
N PRO A 225 6.98 -16.36 -10.84
CA PRO A 225 7.76 -16.30 -12.08
C PRO A 225 6.95 -15.94 -13.33
N GLU A 226 5.70 -16.38 -13.40
CA GLU A 226 4.79 -16.09 -14.51
C GLU A 226 4.42 -14.60 -14.64
N GLU A 227 4.47 -13.86 -13.53
CA GLU A 227 4.26 -12.41 -13.56
C GLU A 227 5.51 -11.63 -13.99
N LEU A 228 6.68 -12.19 -13.85
CA LEU A 228 7.94 -11.55 -14.25
C LEU A 228 8.15 -11.57 -15.78
N ALA A 229 7.68 -12.61 -16.47
CA ALA A 229 7.86 -12.74 -17.92
C ALA A 229 7.23 -11.57 -18.70
N GLY A 230 8.06 -10.79 -19.42
CA GLY A 230 7.64 -9.62 -20.21
C GLY A 230 7.12 -8.45 -19.35
N LEU A 231 7.43 -8.41 -18.06
CA LEU A 231 6.97 -7.39 -17.15
C LEU A 231 7.56 -6.01 -17.49
N ALA A 232 8.80 -5.94 -17.98
CA ALA A 232 9.42 -4.68 -18.39
C ALA A 232 8.61 -3.95 -19.47
N ILE A 233 8.11 -4.69 -20.45
CA ILE A 233 7.26 -4.14 -21.52
C ILE A 233 5.92 -3.64 -20.94
N ARG A 234 5.28 -4.45 -20.07
CA ARG A 234 4.00 -4.08 -19.44
C ARG A 234 4.12 -2.83 -18.60
N ILE A 235 5.19 -2.70 -17.81
CA ILE A 235 5.47 -1.50 -17.00
C ILE A 235 5.69 -0.30 -17.92
N ARG A 236 6.49 -0.44 -18.98
CA ARG A 236 6.76 0.67 -19.93
C ARG A 236 5.47 1.22 -20.52
N VAL A 237 4.62 0.35 -21.08
CA VAL A 237 3.33 0.76 -21.66
C VAL A 237 2.43 1.42 -20.62
N SER A 238 2.42 0.90 -19.40
CA SER A 238 1.63 1.50 -18.31
C SER A 238 2.14 2.89 -17.92
N VAL A 239 3.47 3.05 -17.83
CA VAL A 239 4.10 4.34 -17.50
C VAL A 239 3.84 5.36 -18.60
N GLU A 240 3.89 4.99 -19.89
CA GLU A 240 3.53 5.87 -21.00
C GLU A 240 2.09 6.40 -20.86
N ARG A 241 1.13 5.54 -20.49
CA ARG A 241 -0.25 5.97 -20.22
C ARG A 241 -0.35 6.90 -19.02
N ILE A 242 0.34 6.56 -17.93
CA ILE A 242 0.38 7.43 -16.73
C ILE A 242 0.97 8.80 -17.09
N THR A 243 2.08 8.85 -17.82
CA THR A 243 2.74 10.12 -18.19
C THR A 243 1.88 10.98 -19.10
N THR A 244 1.09 10.39 -20.00
CA THR A 244 0.09 11.12 -20.79
C THR A 244 -0.94 11.81 -19.89
N ILE A 245 -1.44 11.13 -18.86
CA ILE A 245 -2.38 11.72 -17.89
C ILE A 245 -1.71 12.83 -17.09
N LEU A 246 -0.45 12.65 -16.66
CA LEU A 246 0.29 13.64 -15.88
C LEU A 246 0.55 14.94 -16.66
N LEU A 247 0.66 14.89 -17.99
CA LEU A 247 0.89 16.04 -18.87
C LEU A 247 -0.41 16.64 -19.40
N GLY A 248 -1.47 15.87 -19.54
CA GLY A 248 -2.72 16.29 -20.21
C GLY A 248 -3.47 17.45 -19.55
N ASP A 249 -3.21 17.74 -18.28
CA ASP A 249 -3.80 18.87 -17.55
C ASP A 249 -2.99 20.19 -17.67
N GLN A 250 -1.91 20.22 -18.45
CA GLN A 250 -1.04 21.40 -18.57
C GLN A 250 -1.29 22.25 -19.83
N ASP A 251 -2.14 21.78 -20.75
CA ASP A 251 -2.44 22.45 -22.02
C ASP A 251 -3.83 23.17 -22.05
N ASN A 252 -4.45 23.40 -20.87
CA ASN A 252 -5.68 24.22 -20.77
C ASN A 252 -5.47 25.45 -19.86
#